data_374a4bb8789e4ff22da44a9c85a62576
#
_entry.id   374a4bb8789e4ff22da44a9c85a62576
#
_cell.length_a   1.000
_cell.length_b   1.000
_cell.length_c   1.000
_cell.angle_alpha   90.00
_cell.angle_beta   90.00
_cell.angle_gamma   90.00
#
_symmetry.space_group_name_H-M   'P 1'
#
loop_
_entity.id
_entity.type
_entity.pdbx_description
1 polymer ?
#
loop_
_entity_poly.entity_id
_entity_poly.type
_entity_poly.pdbx_seq_one_letter_code
_entity_poly.pdbx_strand_id
1 'polypeptide(L)'
;PQLDHVGGLAWILAHFQVEKFWTNGAERQEEFWRRIERAMVQRKLEATVATEGRLISEGPACRMVVLNPQPRPESSISAKSESLNNLSVVTELVCREQRVLFTGDIEREALTRLTHSGNSAHIALLKVPHHGAKSSLERRWLEAIRPAVAVVSAGRRNPYGHPAGEVLAAYQAV
;
A
#
# COMPACT_ATOMS: atom_id res chain seq x y z
N PRO A 1 4.46 9.27 2.48
CA PRO A 1 4.23 8.91 1.06
C PRO A 1 5.12 9.74 0.15
N GLN A 2 5.58 9.12 -0.94
CA GLN A 2 6.41 9.77 -1.95
C GLN A 2 5.54 10.42 -3.02
N LEU A 3 6.10 11.34 -3.82
CA LEU A 3 5.36 12.15 -4.78
C LEU A 3 4.65 11.30 -5.86
N ASP A 4 5.24 10.20 -6.27
CA ASP A 4 4.70 9.24 -7.24
C ASP A 4 3.44 8.52 -6.74
N HIS A 5 3.22 8.48 -5.42
CA HIS A 5 1.98 7.93 -4.81
C HIS A 5 0.92 8.99 -4.55
N VAL A 6 1.32 10.20 -4.18
CA VAL A 6 0.39 11.21 -3.67
C VAL A 6 0.28 12.46 -4.53
N GLY A 7 1.10 12.59 -5.57
CA GLY A 7 1.15 13.81 -6.40
C GLY A 7 -0.18 14.20 -7.03
N GLY A 8 -1.06 13.23 -7.32
CA GLY A 8 -2.40 13.47 -7.86
C GLY A 8 -3.49 13.72 -6.82
N LEU A 9 -3.24 13.48 -5.52
CA LEU A 9 -4.30 13.50 -4.51
C LEU A 9 -4.91 14.88 -4.30
N ALA A 10 -4.13 15.95 -4.34
CA ALA A 10 -4.66 17.31 -4.24
C ALA A 10 -5.64 17.63 -5.37
N TRP A 11 -5.36 17.15 -6.58
CA TRP A 11 -6.27 17.30 -7.72
C TRP A 11 -7.56 16.48 -7.53
N ILE A 12 -7.44 15.23 -7.06
CA ILE A 12 -8.59 14.36 -6.75
C ILE A 12 -9.49 15.03 -5.71
N LEU A 13 -8.90 15.53 -4.61
CA LEU A 13 -9.64 16.24 -3.57
C LEU A 13 -10.34 17.51 -4.09
N ALA A 14 -9.79 18.18 -5.12
CA ALA A 14 -10.42 19.36 -5.70
C ALA A 14 -11.60 19.03 -6.63
N HIS A 15 -11.58 17.89 -7.33
CA HIS A 15 -12.53 17.60 -8.42
C HIS A 15 -13.53 16.49 -8.12
N PHE A 16 -13.30 15.67 -7.09
CA PHE A 16 -14.20 14.58 -6.72
C PHE A 16 -14.78 14.80 -5.32
N GLN A 17 -15.96 14.23 -5.08
CA GLN A 17 -16.51 14.11 -3.74
C GLN A 17 -15.78 12.98 -3.02
N VAL A 18 -14.93 13.35 -2.05
CA VAL A 18 -14.19 12.39 -1.22
C VAL A 18 -14.82 12.42 0.18
N GLU A 19 -15.34 11.28 0.62
CA GLU A 19 -16.00 11.14 1.91
C GLU A 19 -15.04 10.74 3.03
N LYS A 20 -13.98 9.98 2.71
CA LYS A 20 -13.01 9.48 3.69
C LYS A 20 -11.61 9.56 3.13
N PHE A 21 -10.66 9.92 3.96
CA PHE A 21 -9.25 9.98 3.63
C PHE A 21 -8.45 9.16 4.66
N TRP A 22 -7.69 8.19 4.16
CA TRP A 22 -6.92 7.28 5.01
C TRP A 22 -5.43 7.49 4.81
N THR A 23 -4.68 7.50 5.92
CA THR A 23 -3.22 7.65 5.92
C THR A 23 -2.56 6.60 6.82
N ASN A 24 -1.25 6.45 6.71
CA ASN A 24 -0.47 5.64 7.66
C ASN A 24 -0.11 6.37 8.96
N GLY A 25 -0.61 7.60 9.16
CA GLY A 25 -0.35 8.41 10.35
C GLY A 25 1.05 9.03 10.42
N ALA A 26 1.94 8.77 9.46
CA ALA A 26 3.28 9.36 9.48
C ALA A 26 3.22 10.86 9.16
N GLU A 27 3.88 11.67 10.01
CA GLU A 27 4.02 13.10 9.77
C GLU A 27 4.85 13.39 8.51
N ARG A 28 4.47 14.44 7.79
CA ARG A 28 5.11 14.88 6.56
C ARG A 28 5.26 16.39 6.54
N GLN A 29 6.40 16.86 6.07
CA GLN A 29 6.71 18.29 5.99
C GLN A 29 6.86 18.79 4.55
N GLU A 30 6.81 17.90 3.56
CA GLU A 30 7.02 18.23 2.16
C GLU A 30 5.88 19.12 1.61
N GLU A 31 6.20 20.04 0.70
CA GLU A 31 5.25 21.00 0.16
C GLU A 31 4.07 20.33 -0.57
N PHE A 32 4.28 19.22 -1.24
CA PHE A 32 3.18 18.48 -1.87
C PHE A 32 2.17 17.93 -0.84
N TRP A 33 2.64 17.55 0.36
CA TRP A 33 1.77 17.10 1.44
C TRP A 33 0.95 18.26 2.02
N ARG A 34 1.56 19.42 2.20
CA ARG A 34 0.85 20.64 2.65
C ARG A 34 -0.27 21.06 1.67
N ARG A 35 -0.10 20.81 0.37
CA ARG A 35 -1.18 21.03 -0.61
C ARG A 35 -2.36 20.10 -0.39
N ILE A 36 -2.10 18.83 -0.08
CA ILE A 36 -3.14 17.85 0.26
C ILE A 36 -3.88 18.30 1.54
N GLU A 37 -3.14 18.65 2.60
CA GLU A 37 -3.72 19.13 3.86
C GLU A 37 -4.62 20.37 3.66
N ARG A 38 -4.16 21.35 2.89
CA ARG A 38 -4.98 22.53 2.54
C ARG A 38 -6.28 22.14 1.82
N ALA A 39 -6.19 21.21 0.86
CA ALA A 39 -7.37 20.72 0.15
C ALA A 39 -8.33 19.97 1.09
N MET A 40 -7.81 19.17 2.02
CA MET A 40 -8.62 18.49 3.04
C MET A 40 -9.35 19.49 3.95
N VAL A 41 -8.64 20.51 4.46
CA VAL A 41 -9.23 21.57 5.30
C VAL A 41 -10.37 22.28 4.56
N GLN A 42 -10.16 22.65 3.29
CA GLN A 42 -11.21 23.29 2.46
C GLN A 42 -12.46 22.42 2.30
N ARG A 43 -12.28 21.08 2.30
CA ARG A 43 -13.36 20.10 2.17
C ARG A 43 -13.94 19.65 3.51
N LYS A 44 -13.42 20.14 4.64
CA LYS A 44 -13.76 19.67 5.99
C LYS A 44 -13.57 18.14 6.14
N LEU A 45 -12.53 17.61 5.51
CA LEU A 45 -12.20 16.20 5.48
C LEU A 45 -11.10 15.93 6.49
N GLU A 46 -11.33 14.99 7.40
CA GLU A 46 -10.34 14.55 8.38
C GLU A 46 -9.60 13.30 7.88
N ALA A 47 -8.30 13.21 8.22
CA ALA A 47 -7.53 12.01 7.96
C ALA A 47 -7.80 10.96 9.04
N THR A 48 -8.07 9.75 8.61
CA THR A 48 -8.17 8.58 9.50
C THR A 48 -6.90 7.74 9.37
N VAL A 49 -6.34 7.32 10.50
CA VAL A 49 -5.16 6.44 10.48
C VAL A 49 -5.59 5.02 10.14
N ALA A 50 -5.01 4.49 9.06
CA ALA A 50 -5.16 3.12 8.64
C ALA A 50 -4.18 2.23 9.42
N THR A 51 -4.71 1.23 10.12
CA THR A 51 -3.92 0.22 10.83
C THR A 51 -4.48 -1.17 10.56
N GLU A 52 -3.64 -2.19 10.70
CA GLU A 52 -4.01 -3.60 10.51
C GLU A 52 -5.34 -3.93 11.20
N GLY A 53 -6.19 -4.68 10.51
CA GLY A 53 -7.53 -5.06 10.94
C GLY A 53 -8.61 -3.99 10.73
N ARG A 54 -8.26 -2.76 10.36
CA ARG A 54 -9.23 -1.70 10.15
C ARG A 54 -10.04 -1.95 8.88
N LEU A 55 -11.35 -1.88 9.00
CA LEU A 55 -12.27 -1.96 7.87
C LEU A 55 -12.41 -0.56 7.23
N ILE A 56 -11.98 -0.43 5.96
CA ILE A 56 -12.07 0.83 5.19
C ILE A 56 -13.44 1.00 4.58
N SER A 57 -13.99 -0.08 4.02
CA SER A 57 -15.28 -0.07 3.36
C SER A 57 -15.92 -1.45 3.46
N GLU A 58 -17.24 -1.48 3.61
CA GLU A 58 -18.04 -2.70 3.59
C GLU A 58 -19.36 -2.42 2.87
N GLY A 59 -19.69 -3.30 1.95
CA GLY A 59 -20.94 -3.29 1.20
C GLY A 59 -21.44 -4.71 0.98
N PRO A 60 -22.60 -4.86 0.34
CA PRO A 60 -23.25 -6.19 0.18
C PRO A 60 -22.42 -7.25 -0.53
N ALA A 61 -21.49 -6.82 -1.40
CA ALA A 61 -20.70 -7.73 -2.22
C ALA A 61 -19.20 -7.65 -1.97
N CYS A 62 -18.71 -6.55 -1.38
CA CYS A 62 -17.28 -6.28 -1.24
C CYS A 62 -16.96 -5.68 0.13
N ARG A 63 -15.80 -6.04 0.65
CA ARG A 63 -15.20 -5.38 1.83
C ARG A 63 -13.73 -5.05 1.55
N MET A 64 -13.23 -3.98 2.13
CA MET A 64 -11.82 -3.60 2.07
C MET A 64 -11.25 -3.47 3.48
N VAL A 65 -10.19 -4.21 3.76
CA VAL A 65 -9.52 -4.24 5.06
C VAL A 65 -8.06 -3.85 4.95
N VAL A 66 -7.52 -3.19 5.98
CA VAL A 66 -6.11 -2.85 6.10
C VAL A 66 -5.33 -4.05 6.63
N LEU A 67 -4.23 -4.41 5.97
CA LEU A 67 -3.31 -5.46 6.39
C LEU A 67 -1.99 -4.91 6.94
N ASN A 68 -1.66 -3.65 6.67
CA ASN A 68 -0.46 -2.94 7.15
C ASN A 68 -0.74 -1.42 7.11
N PRO A 69 -0.15 -0.60 7.97
CA PRO A 69 0.79 -0.91 9.03
C PRO A 69 0.13 -1.50 10.28
N GLN A 70 0.94 -2.16 11.10
CA GLN A 70 0.50 -2.60 12.43
C GLN A 70 0.19 -1.39 13.33
N PRO A 71 -0.73 -1.54 14.31
CA PRO A 71 -0.95 -0.53 15.33
C PRO A 71 0.36 -0.20 16.06
N ARG A 72 0.64 1.10 16.24
CA ARG A 72 1.86 1.57 16.91
C ARG A 72 1.52 2.46 18.08
N PRO A 73 2.26 2.38 19.20
CA PRO A 73 2.19 3.39 20.24
C PRO A 73 2.64 4.75 19.68
N GLU A 74 2.00 5.84 20.06
CA GLU A 74 2.34 7.20 19.62
C GLU A 74 3.83 7.54 19.86
N SER A 75 4.43 7.00 20.94
CA SER A 75 5.85 7.18 21.26
C SER A 75 6.83 6.50 20.31
N SER A 76 6.38 5.59 19.44
CA SER A 76 7.25 4.80 18.54
C SER A 76 7.37 5.38 17.12
N ILE A 77 6.67 6.48 16.81
CA ILE A 77 6.67 7.11 15.48
C ILE A 77 8.06 7.66 15.09
N SER A 78 8.95 7.88 16.06
CA SER A 78 10.32 8.34 15.85
C SER A 78 11.37 7.24 15.67
N ALA A 79 10.99 5.97 15.66
CA ALA A 79 11.95 4.86 15.54
C ALA A 79 12.60 4.85 14.14
N LYS A 80 13.84 5.31 14.08
CA LYS A 80 14.69 5.42 12.88
C LYS A 80 15.09 4.07 12.24
N SER A 81 14.55 2.94 12.69
CA SER A 81 15.03 1.61 12.27
C SER A 81 14.20 0.97 11.16
N GLU A 82 12.95 1.37 10.95
CA GLU A 82 12.09 0.78 9.92
C GLU A 82 12.02 1.69 8.68
N SER A 83 12.16 1.08 7.50
CA SER A 83 11.96 1.80 6.24
C SER A 83 10.56 2.43 6.21
N LEU A 84 10.46 3.70 5.83
CA LEU A 84 9.17 4.39 5.66
C LEU A 84 8.27 3.67 4.66
N ASN A 85 8.84 2.93 3.71
CA ASN A 85 8.11 2.12 2.76
C ASN A 85 7.34 0.99 3.46
N ASN A 86 7.90 0.39 4.51
CA ASN A 86 7.23 -0.63 5.30
C ASN A 86 6.02 -0.11 6.12
N LEU A 87 5.83 1.21 6.14
CA LEU A 87 4.62 1.85 6.68
C LEU A 87 3.53 2.08 5.62
N SER A 88 3.72 1.63 4.38
CA SER A 88 2.69 1.73 3.35
C SER A 88 1.38 1.12 3.82
N VAL A 89 0.26 1.77 3.50
CA VAL A 89 -1.06 1.20 3.74
C VAL A 89 -1.27 0.07 2.73
N VAL A 90 -1.26 -1.16 3.24
CA VAL A 90 -1.62 -2.35 2.46
C VAL A 90 -3.07 -2.64 2.68
N THR A 91 -3.82 -2.79 1.60
CA THR A 91 -5.25 -3.10 1.67
C THR A 91 -5.59 -4.32 0.85
N GLU A 92 -6.49 -5.12 1.39
CA GLU A 92 -7.12 -6.22 0.69
C GLU A 92 -8.58 -5.89 0.41
N LEU A 93 -8.95 -5.92 -0.85
CA LEU A 93 -10.33 -5.86 -1.30
C LEU A 93 -10.82 -7.28 -1.57
N VAL A 94 -11.85 -7.70 -0.88
CA VAL A 94 -12.52 -8.99 -1.10
C VAL A 94 -13.90 -8.72 -1.65
N CYS A 95 -14.14 -9.18 -2.90
CA CYS A 95 -15.43 -9.10 -3.54
C CYS A 95 -15.92 -10.52 -3.86
N ARG A 96 -16.93 -11.00 -3.13
CA ARG A 96 -17.33 -12.41 -3.16
C ARG A 96 -16.11 -13.29 -2.80
N GLU A 97 -15.64 -14.12 -3.75
CA GLU A 97 -14.47 -14.98 -3.57
C GLU A 97 -13.17 -14.39 -4.18
N GLN A 98 -13.27 -13.26 -4.88
CA GLN A 98 -12.12 -12.63 -5.51
C GLN A 98 -11.40 -11.71 -4.54
N ARG A 99 -10.07 -11.86 -4.44
CA ARG A 99 -9.21 -11.05 -3.56
C ARG A 99 -8.24 -10.22 -4.39
N VAL A 100 -8.24 -8.92 -4.15
CA VAL A 100 -7.32 -7.96 -4.78
C VAL A 100 -6.45 -7.36 -3.70
N LEU A 101 -5.13 -7.37 -3.89
CA LEU A 101 -4.17 -6.89 -2.91
C LEU A 101 -3.41 -5.67 -3.44
N PHE A 102 -3.55 -4.56 -2.71
CA PHE A 102 -2.81 -3.31 -2.94
C PHE A 102 -1.72 -3.18 -1.89
N THR A 103 -0.47 -3.27 -2.29
CA THR A 103 0.67 -3.42 -1.38
C THR A 103 1.40 -2.11 -1.06
N GLY A 104 1.12 -1.02 -1.78
CA GLY A 104 1.98 0.16 -1.70
C GLY A 104 3.43 -0.21 -2.03
N ASP A 105 4.35 0.33 -1.25
CA ASP A 105 5.79 0.14 -1.44
C ASP A 105 6.44 -0.65 -0.29
N ILE A 106 5.67 -1.56 0.33
CA ILE A 106 6.25 -2.44 1.36
C ILE A 106 7.42 -3.25 0.82
N GLU A 107 8.38 -3.48 1.69
CA GLU A 107 9.61 -4.19 1.41
C GLU A 107 9.64 -5.54 2.15
N ARG A 108 10.72 -6.29 1.99
CA ARG A 108 10.86 -7.67 2.50
C ARG A 108 10.43 -7.84 3.95
N GLU A 109 10.76 -6.91 4.83
CA GLU A 109 10.43 -7.00 6.25
C GLU A 109 8.91 -7.02 6.49
N ALA A 110 8.17 -6.10 5.88
CA ALA A 110 6.71 -6.07 5.98
C ALA A 110 6.07 -7.29 5.28
N LEU A 111 6.60 -7.73 4.13
CA LEU A 111 6.15 -8.92 3.43
C LEU A 111 6.34 -10.19 4.27
N THR A 112 7.47 -10.30 4.98
CA THR A 112 7.74 -11.42 5.90
C THR A 112 6.70 -11.44 7.03
N ARG A 113 6.35 -10.29 7.61
CA ARG A 113 5.29 -10.20 8.62
C ARG A 113 3.94 -10.67 8.07
N LEU A 114 3.56 -10.22 6.87
CA LEU A 114 2.32 -10.64 6.22
C LEU A 114 2.27 -12.15 5.93
N THR A 115 3.41 -12.80 5.67
CA THR A 115 3.48 -14.25 5.53
C THR A 115 3.11 -14.97 6.82
N HIS A 116 3.59 -14.48 7.97
CA HIS A 116 3.35 -15.10 9.27
C HIS A 116 1.92 -14.86 9.80
N SER A 117 1.23 -13.82 9.35
CA SER A 117 -0.16 -13.53 9.78
C SER A 117 -1.21 -14.47 9.19
N GLY A 118 -0.79 -15.49 8.41
CA GLY A 118 -1.70 -16.52 7.88
C GLY A 118 -2.57 -16.08 6.70
N ASN A 119 -2.31 -14.94 6.10
CA ASN A 119 -3.01 -14.43 4.92
C ASN A 119 -2.56 -15.14 3.61
N SER A 120 -2.51 -16.48 3.64
CA SER A 120 -2.02 -17.34 2.55
C SER A 120 -3.14 -17.72 1.56
N ALA A 121 -4.10 -16.87 1.32
CA ALA A 121 -5.15 -17.17 0.36
C ALA A 121 -4.75 -16.74 -1.05
N HIS A 122 -5.20 -17.51 -2.03
CA HIS A 122 -5.03 -17.19 -3.45
C HIS A 122 -5.50 -15.76 -3.78
N ILE A 123 -4.63 -14.96 -4.36
CA ILE A 123 -4.90 -13.57 -4.76
C ILE A 123 -5.25 -13.54 -6.25
N ALA A 124 -6.44 -13.05 -6.59
CA ALA A 124 -6.85 -12.91 -7.98
C ALA A 124 -6.04 -11.82 -8.70
N LEU A 125 -5.80 -10.70 -8.03
CA LEU A 125 -5.01 -9.60 -8.59
C LEU A 125 -4.12 -8.98 -7.51
N LEU A 126 -2.85 -8.82 -7.83
CA LEU A 126 -1.85 -8.19 -6.98
C LEU A 126 -1.27 -6.94 -7.65
N LYS A 127 -1.27 -5.79 -6.96
CA LYS A 127 -0.31 -4.73 -7.28
C LYS A 127 1.05 -5.16 -6.72
N VAL A 128 2.05 -5.32 -7.59
CA VAL A 128 3.41 -5.71 -7.17
C VAL A 128 4.00 -4.64 -6.24
N PRO A 129 4.55 -5.03 -5.07
CA PRO A 129 5.12 -4.10 -4.11
C PRO A 129 6.25 -3.26 -4.71
N HIS A 130 6.34 -2.01 -4.29
CA HIS A 130 7.45 -1.09 -4.55
C HIS A 130 7.91 -1.10 -6.02
N HIS A 131 6.94 -1.03 -6.95
CA HIS A 131 7.17 -0.99 -8.40
C HIS A 131 7.99 -2.16 -8.95
N GLY A 132 8.14 -3.25 -8.20
CA GLY A 132 9.01 -4.36 -8.53
C GLY A 132 10.48 -4.12 -8.17
N ALA A 133 10.75 -3.35 -7.11
CA ALA A 133 12.10 -3.18 -6.55
C ALA A 133 12.64 -4.48 -5.97
N LYS A 134 13.97 -4.69 -6.01
CA LYS A 134 14.62 -5.87 -5.40
C LYS A 134 14.37 -5.98 -3.90
N SER A 135 14.30 -4.85 -3.19
CA SER A 135 14.00 -4.79 -1.75
C SER A 135 12.63 -5.37 -1.40
N SER A 136 11.69 -5.43 -2.36
CA SER A 136 10.34 -5.96 -2.18
C SER A 136 10.17 -7.41 -2.64
N LEU A 137 11.26 -8.12 -2.91
CA LEU A 137 11.19 -9.55 -3.26
C LEU A 137 11.26 -10.41 -1.99
N GLU A 138 10.15 -11.01 -1.61
CA GLU A 138 10.05 -12.05 -0.56
C GLU A 138 9.40 -13.30 -1.17
N ARG A 139 10.22 -14.31 -1.46
CA ARG A 139 9.80 -15.51 -2.19
C ARG A 139 8.75 -16.33 -1.44
N ARG A 140 8.92 -16.49 -0.11
CA ARG A 140 7.98 -17.27 0.71
C ARG A 140 6.59 -16.64 0.71
N TRP A 141 6.53 -15.31 0.78
CA TRP A 141 5.28 -14.58 0.69
C TRP A 141 4.65 -14.77 -0.70
N LEU A 142 5.42 -14.63 -1.77
CA LEU A 142 4.94 -14.79 -3.13
C LEU A 142 4.40 -16.21 -3.39
N GLU A 143 5.10 -17.24 -2.93
CA GLU A 143 4.68 -18.63 -2.99
C GLU A 143 3.42 -18.91 -2.18
N ALA A 144 3.22 -18.18 -1.08
CA ALA A 144 2.03 -18.33 -0.24
C ALA A 144 0.77 -17.73 -0.88
N ILE A 145 0.88 -16.57 -1.54
CA ILE A 145 -0.27 -15.86 -2.10
C ILE A 145 -0.61 -16.25 -3.54
N ARG A 146 0.35 -16.74 -4.34
CA ARG A 146 0.22 -17.23 -5.72
C ARG A 146 -0.76 -16.39 -6.55
N PRO A 147 -0.43 -15.13 -6.88
CA PRO A 147 -1.37 -14.26 -7.56
C PRO A 147 -1.68 -14.75 -8.98
N ALA A 148 -2.96 -14.80 -9.36
CA ALA A 148 -3.35 -15.16 -10.73
C ALA A 148 -2.89 -14.07 -11.73
N VAL A 149 -2.93 -12.80 -11.30
CA VAL A 149 -2.44 -11.66 -12.08
C VAL A 149 -1.61 -10.77 -11.18
N ALA A 150 -0.38 -10.44 -11.60
CA ALA A 150 0.49 -9.47 -10.93
C ALA A 150 0.67 -8.25 -11.83
N VAL A 151 0.31 -7.05 -11.31
CA VAL A 151 0.40 -5.78 -12.04
C VAL A 151 1.54 -4.95 -11.48
N VAL A 152 2.48 -4.58 -12.34
CA VAL A 152 3.57 -3.65 -12.01
C VAL A 152 3.20 -2.25 -12.49
N SER A 153 3.23 -1.28 -11.57
CA SER A 153 3.13 0.14 -11.87
C SER A 153 4.52 0.76 -11.78
N ALA A 154 5.17 1.01 -12.91
CA ALA A 154 6.51 1.61 -12.96
C ALA A 154 6.63 2.54 -14.16
N GLY A 155 7.38 3.62 -14.02
CA GLY A 155 7.66 4.53 -15.12
C GLY A 155 8.49 3.85 -16.23
N ARG A 156 8.12 4.03 -17.48
CA ARG A 156 8.79 3.39 -18.64
C ARG A 156 10.31 3.67 -18.72
N ARG A 157 10.76 4.80 -18.21
CA ARG A 157 12.18 5.21 -18.19
C ARG A 157 12.60 5.65 -16.79
N ASN A 158 12.14 4.89 -15.77
CA ASN A 158 12.51 5.23 -14.40
C ASN A 158 14.01 4.99 -14.16
N PRO A 159 14.66 5.86 -13.36
CA PRO A 159 16.10 5.76 -13.09
C PRO A 159 16.46 4.62 -12.16
N TYR A 160 15.47 3.98 -11.50
CA TYR A 160 15.67 2.92 -10.50
C TYR A 160 15.82 1.52 -11.11
N GLY A 161 15.55 1.37 -12.41
CA GLY A 161 15.56 0.08 -13.09
C GLY A 161 14.41 -0.85 -12.65
N HIS A 162 13.28 -0.27 -12.23
CA HIS A 162 12.09 -1.05 -11.88
C HIS A 162 11.20 -1.33 -13.10
N PRO A 163 10.57 -2.52 -13.16
CA PRO A 163 10.76 -3.69 -12.28
C PRO A 163 12.12 -4.36 -12.52
N ALA A 164 12.75 -4.84 -11.45
CA ALA A 164 14.00 -5.58 -11.54
C ALA A 164 13.79 -6.95 -12.20
N GLY A 165 14.74 -7.40 -13.05
CA GLY A 165 14.61 -8.65 -13.78
C GLY A 165 14.41 -9.88 -12.88
N GLU A 166 15.08 -9.93 -11.73
CA GLU A 166 14.91 -11.02 -10.74
C GLU A 166 13.52 -11.04 -10.09
N VAL A 167 12.88 -9.87 -9.95
CA VAL A 167 11.50 -9.77 -9.46
C VAL A 167 10.54 -10.31 -10.50
N LEU A 168 10.67 -9.89 -11.77
CA LEU A 168 9.85 -10.41 -12.87
C LEU A 168 9.99 -11.93 -12.99
N ALA A 169 11.20 -12.45 -12.96
CA ALA A 169 11.45 -13.90 -13.02
C ALA A 169 10.79 -14.66 -11.85
N ALA A 170 10.80 -14.08 -10.64
CA ALA A 170 10.15 -14.71 -9.50
C ALA A 170 8.63 -14.75 -9.64
N TYR A 171 8.00 -13.66 -10.14
CA TYR A 171 6.56 -13.64 -10.37
C TYR A 171 6.10 -14.55 -11.51
N GLN A 172 6.94 -14.75 -12.52
CA GLN A 172 6.66 -15.68 -13.62
C GLN A 172 6.78 -17.17 -13.22
N ALA A 173 7.45 -17.45 -12.11
CA ALA A 173 7.71 -18.82 -11.63
C ALA A 173 6.61 -19.38 -10.72
N VAL A 174 5.62 -18.58 -10.30
CA VAL A 174 4.53 -18.97 -9.37
C VAL A 174 3.17 -18.97 -10.04
#